data_a59e600ef908c3deb2ed3f72d439e615
#
_entry.id   a59e600ef908c3deb2ed3f72d439e615
#
_cell.length_a   1.000
_cell.length_b   1.000
_cell.length_c   1.000
_cell.angle_alpha   90.00
_cell.angle_beta   90.00
_cell.angle_gamma   90.00
#
_symmetry.space_group_name_H-M   'P 1'
#
loop_
_entity.id
_entity.type
_entity.pdbx_description
1 polymer ?
#
loop_
_entity_poly.entity_id
_entity_poly.type
_entity_poly.pdbx_seq_one_letter_code
_entity_poly.pdbx_strand_id
1 'polypeptide(L)'
;MRRIAAFRQISVVAWTFGAVVAGLTLAMCWTIGSTVASAQSPGDRAQLAREMSAVPVSLAQGLVASRSEGTPISAKFELEDGKLQLSVYTDKDGRFAEVIVDHKSGKVAKAEAITDADDLSHAKAQSEAMAKAKRSLDAAASVAMKQNKDYRVVSVMPALKGGHPVAEVTLVKGKDWKTVSEKLD
;
A
#
# COMPACT_ATOMS: atom_id res chain seq x y z
N MET A 1 35.29 -20.98 1.16
CA MET A 1 35.09 -20.01 0.07
C MET A 1 33.94 -19.10 0.46
N ARG A 2 34.28 -17.85 0.84
CA ARG A 2 33.32 -16.84 1.31
C ARG A 2 32.76 -16.10 0.10
N ARG A 3 31.44 -16.12 -0.13
CA ARG A 3 30.77 -15.23 -1.09
C ARG A 3 30.29 -13.99 -0.35
N ILE A 4 30.89 -12.88 -0.71
CA ILE A 4 30.58 -11.53 -0.22
C ILE A 4 29.33 -11.05 -0.96
N ALA A 5 28.28 -10.74 -0.23
CA ALA A 5 27.08 -10.09 -0.76
C ALA A 5 27.41 -8.63 -1.13
N ALA A 6 27.17 -8.25 -2.37
CA ALA A 6 27.39 -6.90 -2.86
C ALA A 6 26.24 -6.00 -2.37
N PHE A 7 26.59 -5.06 -1.50
CA PHE A 7 25.75 -3.93 -1.11
C PHE A 7 25.61 -2.98 -2.31
N ARG A 8 24.41 -2.82 -2.81
CA ARG A 8 24.11 -1.86 -3.89
C ARG A 8 23.75 -0.52 -3.27
N GLN A 9 24.67 0.43 -3.36
CA GLN A 9 24.47 1.83 -2.94
C GLN A 9 23.39 2.50 -3.80
N ILE A 10 22.39 3.04 -3.13
CA ILE A 10 21.41 3.93 -3.72
C ILE A 10 22.02 5.33 -3.78
N SER A 11 22.19 5.88 -4.99
CA SER A 11 22.73 7.21 -5.23
C SER A 11 21.70 8.27 -4.82
N VAL A 12 22.01 9.01 -3.77
CA VAL A 12 21.29 10.23 -3.37
C VAL A 12 21.71 11.36 -4.31
N VAL A 13 20.79 11.84 -5.15
CA VAL A 13 21.00 13.05 -5.95
C VAL A 13 20.67 14.27 -5.10
N ALA A 14 21.70 14.96 -4.68
CA ALA A 14 21.59 16.24 -3.97
C ALA A 14 21.22 17.36 -4.96
N TRP A 15 20.10 18.02 -4.73
CA TRP A 15 19.73 19.26 -5.42
C TRP A 15 20.16 20.45 -4.60
N THR A 16 21.07 21.26 -5.18
CA THR A 16 21.54 22.52 -4.61
C THR A 16 20.49 23.62 -4.78
N PHE A 17 20.12 24.24 -3.66
CA PHE A 17 19.25 25.42 -3.63
C PHE A 17 20.02 26.69 -3.96
N GLY A 18 19.58 27.42 -4.98
CA GLY A 18 19.94 28.82 -5.21
C GLY A 18 18.89 29.72 -4.55
N ALA A 19 19.35 30.60 -3.66
CA ALA A 19 18.51 31.59 -2.99
C ALA A 19 18.22 32.80 -3.88
N VAL A 20 16.95 33.22 -3.97
CA VAL A 20 16.56 34.61 -4.28
C VAL A 20 15.46 35.05 -3.32
N VAL A 21 15.76 36.17 -2.62
CA VAL A 21 14.89 36.85 -1.67
C VAL A 21 13.93 37.79 -2.41
N ALA A 22 12.66 37.83 -2.09
CA ALA A 22 11.83 38.97 -1.73
C ALA A 22 10.32 38.76 -1.95
N GLY A 23 9.50 39.18 -0.99
CA GLY A 23 8.08 39.50 -1.20
C GLY A 23 7.11 38.83 -0.23
N LEU A 24 6.77 39.56 0.87
CA LEU A 24 5.66 39.21 1.78
C LEU A 24 4.31 39.22 1.04
N THR A 25 3.59 38.08 1.08
CA THR A 25 2.13 38.07 1.10
C THR A 25 1.68 36.87 1.94
N LEU A 26 0.95 37.14 3.03
CA LEU A 26 0.27 36.13 3.82
C LEU A 26 -0.80 35.45 2.95
N ALA A 27 -0.50 34.26 2.48
CA ALA A 27 -1.51 33.34 1.98
C ALA A 27 -1.55 32.15 2.95
N MET A 28 -2.66 32.04 3.64
CA MET A 28 -3.00 30.93 4.53
C MET A 28 -3.10 29.66 3.68
N CYS A 29 -1.96 28.94 3.54
CA CYS A 29 -1.91 27.71 2.78
C CYS A 29 -2.34 26.56 3.71
N TRP A 30 -3.57 26.10 3.51
CA TRP A 30 -4.01 24.81 4.02
C TRP A 30 -3.13 23.74 3.38
N THR A 31 -2.19 23.21 4.14
CA THR A 31 -1.44 22.05 3.72
C THR A 31 -2.37 20.85 3.77
N ILE A 32 -2.93 20.51 2.63
CA ILE A 32 -3.54 19.21 2.39
C ILE A 32 -2.37 18.22 2.49
N GLY A 33 -2.38 17.40 3.55
CA GLY A 33 -1.40 16.34 3.74
C GLY A 33 -1.45 15.39 2.54
N SER A 34 -0.46 15.51 1.67
CA SER A 34 -0.27 14.57 0.56
C SER A 34 0.22 13.25 1.14
N THR A 35 -0.65 12.26 1.16
CA THR A 35 -0.24 10.86 1.37
C THR A 35 0.68 10.49 0.22
N VAL A 36 1.96 10.28 0.51
CA VAL A 36 2.92 9.74 -0.44
C VAL A 36 2.61 8.26 -0.66
N ALA A 37 1.64 7.99 -1.54
CA ALA A 37 1.61 6.71 -2.22
C ALA A 37 2.88 6.66 -3.08
N SER A 38 3.71 5.64 -2.94
CA SER A 38 4.87 5.42 -3.81
C SER A 38 4.43 5.58 -5.26
N ALA A 39 4.90 6.64 -5.92
CA ALA A 39 4.46 6.99 -7.26
C ALA A 39 5.05 5.98 -8.24
N GLN A 40 4.31 4.94 -8.55
CA GLN A 40 4.68 4.01 -9.63
C GLN A 40 4.81 4.78 -10.94
N SER A 41 5.85 4.46 -11.71
CA SER A 41 6.03 5.08 -13.03
C SER A 41 4.82 4.80 -13.93
N PRO A 42 4.53 5.64 -14.92
CA PRO A 42 3.44 5.37 -15.88
C PRO A 42 3.60 4.01 -16.58
N GLY A 43 4.83 3.54 -16.80
CA GLY A 43 5.14 2.23 -17.36
C GLY A 43 4.76 1.09 -16.42
N ASP A 44 5.15 1.19 -15.15
CA ASP A 44 4.83 0.18 -14.12
C ASP A 44 3.32 0.09 -13.91
N ARG A 45 2.64 1.21 -13.91
CA ARG A 45 1.19 1.27 -13.77
C ARG A 45 0.47 0.57 -14.92
N ALA A 46 0.94 0.75 -16.15
CA ALA A 46 0.40 0.07 -17.32
C ALA A 46 0.71 -1.43 -17.33
N GLN A 47 1.87 -1.83 -16.83
CA GLN A 47 2.23 -3.24 -16.66
C GLN A 47 1.38 -3.87 -15.56
N LEU A 48 1.29 -3.25 -14.38
CA LEU A 48 0.47 -3.74 -13.27
C LEU A 48 -0.99 -3.95 -13.70
N ALA A 49 -1.56 -3.01 -14.46
CA ALA A 49 -2.93 -3.15 -14.98
C ALA A 49 -3.11 -4.37 -15.89
N ARG A 50 -2.10 -4.68 -16.72
CA ARG A 50 -2.12 -5.89 -17.57
C ARG A 50 -2.04 -7.16 -16.73
N GLU A 51 -1.10 -7.21 -15.79
CA GLU A 51 -0.92 -8.37 -14.90
C GLU A 51 -2.18 -8.64 -14.08
N MET A 52 -2.79 -7.59 -13.54
CA MET A 52 -4.01 -7.68 -12.73
C MET A 52 -5.19 -8.34 -13.46
N SER A 53 -5.24 -8.27 -14.78
CA SER A 53 -6.34 -8.87 -15.56
C SER A 53 -6.35 -10.40 -15.49
N ALA A 54 -5.20 -11.04 -15.28
CA ALA A 54 -5.00 -12.49 -15.29
C ALA A 54 -4.83 -13.10 -13.88
N VAL A 55 -4.80 -12.29 -12.82
CA VAL A 55 -4.58 -12.78 -11.44
C VAL A 55 -5.82 -13.51 -10.92
N PRO A 56 -5.75 -14.80 -10.55
CA PRO A 56 -6.90 -15.52 -10.00
C PRO A 56 -7.20 -15.15 -8.55
N VAL A 57 -6.18 -14.78 -7.77
CA VAL A 57 -6.31 -14.45 -6.35
C VAL A 57 -6.74 -12.99 -6.19
N SER A 58 -7.79 -12.73 -5.43
CA SER A 58 -8.21 -11.38 -5.08
C SER A 58 -7.38 -10.83 -3.91
N LEU A 59 -7.29 -9.51 -3.81
CA LEU A 59 -6.63 -8.86 -2.67
C LEU A 59 -7.28 -9.26 -1.33
N ALA A 60 -8.60 -9.42 -1.30
CA ALA A 60 -9.34 -9.89 -0.12
C ALA A 60 -8.90 -11.30 0.32
N GLN A 61 -8.63 -12.21 -0.63
CA GLN A 61 -8.09 -13.54 -0.30
C GLN A 61 -6.67 -13.44 0.29
N GLY A 62 -5.83 -12.55 -0.24
CA GLY A 62 -4.51 -12.27 0.33
C GLY A 62 -4.57 -11.78 1.77
N LEU A 63 -5.47 -10.83 2.07
CA LEU A 63 -5.71 -10.32 3.43
C LEU A 63 -6.15 -11.45 4.37
N VAL A 64 -7.01 -12.36 3.91
CA VAL A 64 -7.45 -13.52 4.73
C VAL A 64 -6.30 -14.50 4.97
N ALA A 65 -5.51 -14.80 3.93
CA ALA A 65 -4.40 -15.74 4.03
C ALA A 65 -3.31 -15.27 5.00
N SER A 66 -3.05 -13.96 5.04
CA SER A 66 -1.99 -13.39 5.89
C SER A 66 -2.33 -13.32 7.39
N ARG A 67 -3.57 -13.63 7.80
CA ARG A 67 -4.00 -13.58 9.21
C ARG A 67 -3.24 -14.55 10.13
N SER A 68 -2.62 -15.60 9.59
CA SER A 68 -1.73 -16.49 10.36
C SER A 68 -0.50 -15.75 10.90
N GLU A 69 -0.05 -14.70 10.18
CA GLU A 69 1.14 -13.92 10.51
C GLU A 69 0.85 -12.70 11.40
N GLY A 70 -0.39 -12.25 11.46
CA GLY A 70 -0.83 -11.11 12.25
C GLY A 70 -2.14 -10.51 11.76
N THR A 71 -2.57 -9.41 12.36
CA THR A 71 -3.74 -8.64 11.90
C THR A 71 -3.35 -7.83 10.66
N PRO A 72 -4.01 -8.03 9.49
CA PRO A 72 -3.71 -7.25 8.31
C PRO A 72 -4.03 -5.77 8.50
N ILE A 73 -3.04 -4.91 8.21
CA ILE A 73 -3.14 -3.45 8.32
C ILE A 73 -3.12 -2.73 6.97
N SER A 74 -2.65 -3.37 5.92
CA SER A 74 -2.80 -2.92 4.53
C SER A 74 -2.46 -4.04 3.55
N ALA A 75 -2.81 -3.86 2.27
CA ALA A 75 -2.39 -4.78 1.21
C ALA A 75 -2.31 -4.06 -0.13
N LYS A 76 -1.41 -4.54 -0.99
CA LYS A 76 -1.25 -4.04 -2.36
C LYS A 76 -0.75 -5.13 -3.31
N PHE A 77 -1.21 -5.06 -4.55
CA PHE A 77 -0.50 -5.63 -5.68
C PHE A 77 0.49 -4.59 -6.21
N GLU A 78 1.70 -5.00 -6.46
CA GLU A 78 2.77 -4.15 -6.98
C GLU A 78 3.70 -4.92 -7.90
N LEU A 79 4.56 -4.19 -8.59
CA LEU A 79 5.66 -4.78 -9.35
C LEU A 79 6.95 -4.61 -8.55
N GLU A 80 7.50 -5.72 -8.09
CA GLU A 80 8.80 -5.79 -7.45
C GLU A 80 9.79 -6.45 -8.42
N ASP A 81 10.85 -5.75 -8.81
CA ASP A 81 11.79 -6.18 -9.86
C ASP A 81 11.09 -6.62 -11.16
N GLY A 82 10.02 -5.90 -11.53
CA GLY A 82 9.22 -6.17 -12.73
C GLY A 82 8.31 -7.40 -12.65
N LYS A 83 8.17 -8.01 -11.47
CA LYS A 83 7.29 -9.16 -11.22
C LYS A 83 6.12 -8.76 -10.32
N LEU A 84 4.94 -9.28 -10.65
CA LEU A 84 3.76 -9.06 -9.83
C LEU A 84 3.91 -9.72 -8.45
N GLN A 85 3.70 -8.93 -7.41
CA GLN A 85 3.70 -9.35 -6.02
C GLN A 85 2.39 -8.93 -5.34
N LEU A 86 1.88 -9.75 -4.43
CA LEU A 86 0.82 -9.40 -3.49
C LEU A 86 1.44 -9.30 -2.10
N SER A 87 1.63 -8.06 -1.65
CA SER A 87 2.16 -7.73 -0.34
C SER A 87 1.02 -7.41 0.63
N VAL A 88 1.04 -8.02 1.80
CA VAL A 88 0.14 -7.72 2.90
C VAL A 88 0.97 -7.34 4.11
N TYR A 89 0.70 -6.16 4.66
CA TYR A 89 1.34 -5.71 5.89
C TYR A 89 0.50 -6.13 7.08
N THR A 90 1.15 -6.68 8.10
CA THR A 90 0.48 -7.21 9.30
C THR A 90 1.07 -6.63 10.58
N ASP A 91 0.24 -6.53 11.60
CA ASP A 91 0.62 -6.19 12.97
C ASP A 91 0.34 -7.38 13.89
N LYS A 92 1.35 -7.79 14.64
CA LYS A 92 1.24 -8.81 15.70
C LYS A 92 1.86 -8.27 16.98
N ASP A 93 1.01 -7.73 17.85
CA ASP A 93 1.43 -7.15 19.13
C ASP A 93 2.50 -6.05 18.98
N GLY A 94 2.31 -5.15 18.02
CA GLY A 94 3.22 -4.04 17.71
C GLY A 94 4.47 -4.45 16.92
N ARG A 95 4.54 -5.70 16.46
CA ARG A 95 5.57 -6.19 15.53
C ARG A 95 4.99 -6.24 14.13
N PHE A 96 5.59 -5.49 13.22
CA PHE A 96 5.12 -5.37 11.86
C PHE A 96 5.88 -6.31 10.94
N ALA A 97 5.15 -6.94 10.02
CA ALA A 97 5.72 -7.82 9.00
C ALA A 97 5.10 -7.56 7.64
N GLU A 98 5.89 -7.73 6.59
CA GLU A 98 5.41 -7.87 5.22
C GLU A 98 5.22 -9.35 4.92
N VAL A 99 4.02 -9.70 4.49
CA VAL A 99 3.62 -11.06 4.12
C VAL A 99 3.40 -11.10 2.61
N ILE A 100 4.25 -11.84 1.91
CA ILE A 100 4.09 -12.08 0.49
C ILE A 100 3.14 -13.25 0.30
N VAL A 101 2.04 -12.99 -0.41
CA VAL A 101 1.07 -14.01 -0.77
C VAL A 101 1.25 -14.36 -2.25
N ASP A 102 1.39 -15.63 -2.55
CA ASP A 102 1.46 -16.11 -3.92
C ASP A 102 0.14 -15.79 -4.65
N HIS A 103 0.21 -14.90 -5.63
CA HIS A 103 -0.94 -14.36 -6.35
C HIS A 103 -1.63 -15.38 -7.27
N LYS A 104 -1.08 -16.60 -7.41
CA LYS A 104 -1.70 -17.69 -8.18
C LYS A 104 -2.42 -18.68 -7.28
N SER A 105 -1.82 -19.05 -6.14
CA SER A 105 -2.38 -20.05 -5.22
C SER A 105 -3.11 -19.46 -4.01
N GLY A 106 -2.85 -18.18 -3.67
CA GLY A 106 -3.38 -17.53 -2.47
C GLY A 106 -2.73 -17.98 -1.16
N LYS A 107 -1.61 -18.70 -1.22
CA LYS A 107 -0.90 -19.16 -0.03
C LYS A 107 0.18 -18.15 0.37
N VAL A 108 0.46 -18.06 1.65
CA VAL A 108 1.64 -17.32 2.16
C VAL A 108 2.90 -17.97 1.60
N ALA A 109 3.69 -17.19 0.88
CA ALA A 109 4.97 -17.61 0.32
C ALA A 109 6.13 -17.21 1.24
N LYS A 110 6.02 -16.05 1.92
CA LYS A 110 7.07 -15.49 2.77
C LYS A 110 6.45 -14.52 3.78
N ALA A 111 7.07 -14.41 4.96
CA ALA A 111 6.79 -13.34 5.92
C ALA A 111 8.11 -12.81 6.46
N GLU A 112 8.31 -11.50 6.43
CA GLU A 112 9.54 -10.83 6.88
C GLU A 112 9.19 -9.67 7.80
N ALA A 113 9.99 -9.51 8.86
CA ALA A 113 9.84 -8.36 9.75
C ALA A 113 10.21 -7.06 9.02
N ILE A 114 9.40 -6.02 9.18
CA ILE A 114 9.71 -4.68 8.70
C ILE A 114 10.75 -4.07 9.62
N THR A 115 11.88 -3.64 9.05
CA THR A 115 13.00 -3.04 9.79
C THR A 115 13.35 -1.64 9.31
N ASP A 116 12.92 -1.25 8.11
CA ASP A 116 13.11 0.09 7.59
C ASP A 116 12.29 1.11 8.41
N ALA A 117 12.88 2.28 8.70
CA ALA A 117 12.28 3.28 9.58
C ALA A 117 11.04 3.94 8.96
N ASP A 118 11.06 4.19 7.65
CA ASP A 118 9.94 4.81 6.95
C ASP A 118 8.76 3.83 6.83
N ASP A 119 9.04 2.57 6.49
CA ASP A 119 8.04 1.51 6.44
C ASP A 119 7.43 1.23 7.82
N LEU A 120 8.24 1.25 8.90
CA LEU A 120 7.75 1.14 10.27
C LEU A 120 6.83 2.31 10.64
N SER A 121 7.17 3.53 10.21
CA SER A 121 6.33 4.71 10.44
C SER A 121 4.97 4.56 9.76
N HIS A 122 4.96 4.13 8.50
CA HIS A 122 3.73 3.86 7.75
C HIS A 122 2.90 2.74 8.38
N ALA A 123 3.54 1.63 8.76
CA ALA A 123 2.87 0.50 9.40
C ALA A 123 2.22 0.90 10.73
N LYS A 124 2.88 1.72 11.55
CA LYS A 124 2.31 2.27 12.79
C LYS A 124 1.07 3.12 12.52
N ALA A 125 1.14 4.05 11.58
CA ALA A 125 -0.01 4.89 11.24
C ALA A 125 -1.20 4.07 10.71
N GLN A 126 -0.93 3.02 9.94
CA GLN A 126 -1.96 2.08 9.46
C GLN A 126 -2.55 1.26 10.60
N SER A 127 -1.73 0.75 11.53
CA SER A 127 -2.18 0.04 12.72
C SER A 127 -3.04 0.93 13.62
N GLU A 128 -2.66 2.21 13.83
CA GLU A 128 -3.45 3.18 14.57
C GLU A 128 -4.83 3.44 13.95
N ALA A 129 -4.90 3.50 12.62
CA ALA A 129 -6.17 3.63 11.92
C ALA A 129 -7.02 2.37 12.09
N MET A 130 -6.42 1.19 11.97
CA MET A 130 -7.11 -0.10 12.17
C MET A 130 -7.55 -0.33 13.60
N ALA A 131 -6.83 0.18 14.60
CA ALA A 131 -7.25 0.10 16.01
C ALA A 131 -8.58 0.84 16.30
N LYS A 132 -8.96 1.81 15.45
CA LYS A 132 -10.25 2.52 15.53
C LYS A 132 -11.32 1.91 14.62
N ALA A 133 -10.94 0.97 13.77
CA ALA A 133 -11.85 0.37 12.80
C ALA A 133 -12.75 -0.68 13.47
N LYS A 134 -14.02 -0.72 13.03
CA LYS A 134 -14.99 -1.76 13.38
C LYS A 134 -15.18 -2.76 12.25
N ARG A 135 -14.68 -2.42 11.06
CA ARG A 135 -14.76 -3.25 9.84
C ARG A 135 -13.35 -3.60 9.37
N SER A 136 -13.20 -4.82 8.87
CA SER A 136 -11.93 -5.30 8.31
C SER A 136 -11.67 -4.76 6.90
N LEU A 137 -10.39 -4.74 6.49
CA LEU A 137 -9.98 -4.29 5.16
C LEU A 137 -10.53 -5.20 4.04
N ASP A 138 -10.64 -6.50 4.27
CA ASP A 138 -11.22 -7.43 3.30
C ASP A 138 -12.73 -7.18 3.11
N ALA A 139 -13.44 -6.78 4.17
CA ALA A 139 -14.83 -6.35 4.06
C ALA A 139 -14.95 -5.05 3.24
N ALA A 140 -14.09 -4.04 3.52
CA ALA A 140 -14.07 -2.79 2.76
C ALA A 140 -13.72 -3.03 1.28
N ALA A 141 -12.68 -3.81 0.99
CA ALA A 141 -12.31 -4.19 -0.38
C ALA A 141 -13.46 -4.90 -1.12
N SER A 142 -14.20 -5.78 -0.41
CA SER A 142 -15.37 -6.47 -0.98
C SER A 142 -16.52 -5.51 -1.29
N VAL A 143 -16.76 -4.49 -0.45
CA VAL A 143 -17.77 -3.47 -0.71
C VAL A 143 -17.37 -2.63 -1.92
N ALA A 144 -16.13 -2.15 -1.98
CA ALA A 144 -15.61 -1.39 -3.10
C ALA A 144 -15.76 -2.15 -4.43
N MET A 145 -15.46 -3.46 -4.43
CA MET A 145 -15.66 -4.33 -5.61
C MET A 145 -17.12 -4.45 -6.02
N LYS A 146 -18.04 -4.65 -5.07
CA LYS A 146 -19.48 -4.77 -5.37
C LYS A 146 -20.05 -3.51 -5.99
N GLN A 147 -19.59 -2.35 -5.52
CA GLN A 147 -20.04 -1.04 -6.03
C GLN A 147 -19.39 -0.68 -7.37
N ASN A 148 -18.26 -1.31 -7.70
CA ASN A 148 -17.48 -1.03 -8.90
C ASN A 148 -17.28 -2.31 -9.73
N LYS A 149 -18.37 -2.77 -10.35
CA LYS A 149 -18.34 -3.97 -11.19
C LYS A 149 -17.28 -3.85 -12.28
N ASP A 150 -16.64 -4.98 -12.58
CA ASP A 150 -15.56 -5.14 -13.56
C ASP A 150 -14.20 -4.51 -13.16
N TYR A 151 -14.12 -3.80 -12.04
CA TYR A 151 -12.84 -3.36 -11.48
C TYR A 151 -12.22 -4.44 -10.60
N ARG A 152 -10.90 -4.40 -10.51
CA ARG A 152 -10.14 -5.21 -9.57
C ARG A 152 -9.51 -4.33 -8.51
N VAL A 153 -9.50 -4.79 -7.27
CA VAL A 153 -8.82 -4.10 -6.18
C VAL A 153 -7.31 -4.32 -6.32
N VAL A 154 -6.56 -3.23 -6.39
CA VAL A 154 -5.10 -3.21 -6.47
C VAL A 154 -4.48 -2.98 -5.10
N SER A 155 -5.06 -2.07 -4.31
CA SER A 155 -4.59 -1.83 -2.95
C SER A 155 -5.74 -1.46 -2.02
N VAL A 156 -5.53 -1.71 -0.73
CA VAL A 156 -6.35 -1.21 0.35
C VAL A 156 -5.45 -0.70 1.47
N MET A 157 -5.59 0.57 1.81
CA MET A 157 -4.77 1.23 2.83
C MET A 157 -5.68 1.96 3.81
N PRO A 158 -5.60 1.68 5.11
CA PRO A 158 -6.37 2.43 6.09
C PRO A 158 -5.73 3.78 6.36
N ALA A 159 -6.57 4.75 6.66
CA ALA A 159 -6.17 6.10 7.04
C ALA A 159 -7.16 6.70 8.04
N LEU A 160 -6.74 7.73 8.75
CA LEU A 160 -7.63 8.54 9.56
C LEU A 160 -8.01 9.83 8.81
N LYS A 161 -9.29 10.01 8.53
CA LYS A 161 -9.84 11.25 7.98
C LYS A 161 -10.71 11.94 9.01
N GLY A 162 -10.29 13.11 9.47
CA GLY A 162 -10.99 13.80 10.55
C GLY A 162 -11.12 12.96 11.83
N GLY A 163 -10.15 12.08 12.11
CA GLY A 163 -10.17 11.16 13.26
C GLY A 163 -10.97 9.86 13.05
N HIS A 164 -11.69 9.72 11.93
CA HIS A 164 -12.47 8.53 11.56
C HIS A 164 -11.66 7.58 10.69
N PRO A 165 -11.68 6.26 10.95
CA PRO A 165 -10.97 5.29 10.14
C PRO A 165 -11.68 5.07 8.80
N VAL A 166 -10.91 5.12 7.73
CA VAL A 166 -11.36 4.83 6.37
C VAL A 166 -10.39 3.89 5.67
N ALA A 167 -10.85 3.13 4.70
CA ALA A 167 -10.02 2.37 3.77
C ALA A 167 -9.97 3.09 2.42
N GLU A 168 -8.79 3.50 1.98
CA GLU A 168 -8.53 3.95 0.62
C GLU A 168 -8.32 2.73 -0.26
N VAL A 169 -9.27 2.47 -1.15
CA VAL A 169 -9.25 1.30 -2.04
C VAL A 169 -8.96 1.74 -3.45
N THR A 170 -7.80 1.35 -3.98
CA THR A 170 -7.42 1.61 -5.37
C THR A 170 -7.91 0.47 -6.26
N LEU A 171 -8.55 0.85 -7.35
CA LEU A 171 -9.23 -0.03 -8.28
C LEU A 171 -8.69 0.18 -9.70
N VAL A 172 -8.62 -0.91 -10.50
CA VAL A 172 -8.21 -0.87 -11.90
C VAL A 172 -9.17 -1.65 -12.79
N LYS A 173 -9.46 -1.11 -13.97
CA LYS A 173 -10.16 -1.78 -15.09
C LYS A 173 -9.49 -1.40 -16.40
N GLY A 174 -8.70 -2.29 -16.97
CA GLY A 174 -7.87 -1.97 -18.13
C GLY A 174 -6.90 -0.83 -17.83
N LYS A 175 -7.07 0.33 -18.49
CA LYS A 175 -6.25 1.53 -18.25
C LYS A 175 -6.89 2.52 -17.28
N ASP A 176 -8.12 2.24 -16.84
CA ASP A 176 -8.87 3.13 -15.95
C ASP A 176 -8.54 2.78 -14.48
N TRP A 177 -8.16 3.82 -13.74
CA TRP A 177 -7.76 3.74 -12.35
C TRP A 177 -8.59 4.70 -11.51
N LYS A 178 -9.05 4.25 -10.37
CA LYS A 178 -9.70 5.13 -9.40
C LYS A 178 -9.43 4.69 -7.98
N THR A 179 -9.56 5.63 -7.04
CA THR A 179 -9.54 5.34 -5.61
C THR A 179 -10.88 5.70 -5.02
N VAL A 180 -11.42 4.82 -4.20
CA VAL A 180 -12.64 5.04 -3.43
C VAL A 180 -12.32 4.94 -1.95
N SER A 181 -13.06 5.68 -1.13
CA SER A 181 -12.88 5.70 0.32
C SER A 181 -14.07 4.98 0.97
N GLU A 182 -13.79 3.90 1.69
CA GLU A 182 -14.79 3.13 2.43
C GLU A 182 -14.66 3.40 3.92
N LYS A 183 -15.79 3.63 4.62
CA LYS A 183 -15.78 3.80 6.07
C LYS A 183 -15.46 2.50 6.79
N LEU A 184 -14.66 2.58 7.85
CA LEU A 184 -14.29 1.44 8.69
C LEU A 184 -14.91 1.51 10.10
N ASP A 185 -15.57 2.62 10.45
CA ASP A 185 -16.28 2.81 11.74
C ASP A 185 -17.72 2.26 11.74
#